data_416b352d0b8a400cf3d1f2ccbc410673
#
_entry.id   416b352d0b8a400cf3d1f2ccbc410673
#
_cell.length_a   1.000
_cell.length_b   1.000
_cell.length_c   1.000
_cell.angle_alpha   90.00
_cell.angle_beta   90.00
_cell.angle_gamma   90.00
#
_symmetry.space_group_name_H-M   'P 1'
#
loop_
_entity.id
_entity.type
_entity.pdbx_description
1 polymer ?
#
loop_
_entity_poly.entity_id
_entity_poly.type
_entity_poly.pdbx_seq_one_letter_code
_entity_poly.pdbx_strand_id
1 'polypeptide(L)'
;MNGAPIKVLLQTTIRATVDDWSIARFSLLGQFLRDRQKENGAAMFEVTMRDRETRGSPDSVLAALDESGFDEMWLFAVDVGDGLTAADCAGISRFRRRGGGLLVTRDHMDLGSSICDLGGIGEAHHFHSRNQNPDVSQRAVDDPFTTSISWPNFHSGANGDFQEIRAIAPIHPVLRDPQSPSGALRFLPCHPHEGDVDAPSNQDARVIAAGTSKVTGRSFNIAVAFEPNAEAGPAIAQSTFHHFADYNWDLGRGCPSFVSERPGNAMAREPRALIDTQRYVLNVARWLARRA
;
A
#
# COMPACT_ATOMS: atom_id res chain seq x y z
N MET A 1 25.64 -7.71 10.04
CA MET A 1 25.42 -6.37 10.67
C MET A 1 24.56 -6.54 11.91
N ASN A 2 25.10 -6.24 13.11
CA ASN A 2 24.39 -6.33 14.40
C ASN A 2 23.58 -5.02 14.69
N GLY A 3 22.73 -4.61 13.79
CA GLY A 3 21.87 -3.44 14.03
C GLY A 3 20.59 -3.83 14.82
N ALA A 4 19.96 -2.87 15.51
CA ALA A 4 18.62 -3.02 16.10
C ALA A 4 17.59 -3.50 15.04
N PRO A 5 16.45 -4.10 15.43
CA PRO A 5 15.37 -4.40 14.49
C PRO A 5 14.83 -3.12 13.86
N ILE A 6 14.30 -3.24 12.64
CA ILE A 6 13.56 -2.16 11.98
C ILE A 6 12.20 -2.04 12.66
N LYS A 7 11.85 -0.85 13.14
CA LYS A 7 10.58 -0.59 13.81
C LYS A 7 9.52 -0.15 12.81
N VAL A 8 8.55 -1.03 12.57
CA VAL A 8 7.49 -0.86 11.58
C VAL A 8 6.16 -0.56 12.26
N LEU A 9 5.50 0.51 11.86
CA LEU A 9 4.10 0.77 12.22
C LEU A 9 3.18 0.40 11.04
N LEU A 10 2.30 -0.58 11.24
CA LEU A 10 1.18 -0.88 10.35
C LEU A 10 -0.07 -0.21 10.90
N GLN A 11 -0.67 0.71 10.15
CA GLN A 11 -1.73 1.61 10.64
C GLN A 11 -2.87 1.74 9.64
N THR A 12 -4.12 1.56 10.09
CA THR A 12 -5.31 1.92 9.29
C THR A 12 -5.80 3.33 9.63
N THR A 13 -6.64 3.89 8.76
CA THR A 13 -7.24 5.22 8.97
C THR A 13 -8.61 5.18 9.65
N ILE A 14 -9.10 3.99 10.05
CA ILE A 14 -10.37 3.80 10.76
C ILE A 14 -10.14 3.29 12.17
N ARG A 15 -11.19 3.34 13.00
CA ARG A 15 -11.21 2.70 14.31
C ARG A 15 -11.33 1.19 14.17
N ALA A 16 -10.86 0.47 15.19
CA ALA A 16 -11.08 -0.97 15.30
C ALA A 16 -12.56 -1.31 15.14
N THR A 17 -12.88 -2.09 14.14
CA THR A 17 -14.24 -2.51 13.79
C THR A 17 -14.22 -3.95 13.32
N VAL A 18 -15.17 -4.77 13.77
CA VAL A 18 -15.18 -6.21 13.46
C VAL A 18 -15.48 -6.48 11.98
N ASP A 19 -16.39 -5.72 11.40
CA ASP A 19 -16.88 -5.90 10.03
C ASP A 19 -16.43 -4.77 9.11
N ASP A 20 -15.12 -4.51 9.11
CA ASP A 20 -14.49 -3.53 8.23
C ASP A 20 -13.02 -3.91 7.96
N TRP A 21 -12.30 -3.11 7.16
CA TRP A 21 -10.87 -3.24 6.85
C TRP A 21 -9.99 -2.70 7.98
N SER A 22 -10.27 -3.14 9.23
CA SER A 22 -9.41 -2.84 10.38
C SER A 22 -8.07 -3.56 10.30
N ILE A 23 -7.12 -3.18 11.16
CA ILE A 23 -5.76 -3.73 11.15
C ILE A 23 -5.69 -5.26 11.33
N ALA A 24 -6.73 -5.85 11.91
CA ALA A 24 -6.86 -7.30 12.04
C ALA A 24 -6.91 -8.03 10.70
N ARG A 25 -7.33 -7.33 9.61
CA ARG A 25 -7.37 -7.86 8.24
C ARG A 25 -6.02 -7.84 7.53
N PHE A 26 -4.95 -7.41 8.20
CA PHE A 26 -3.56 -7.37 7.72
C PHE A 26 -2.65 -8.25 8.59
N SER A 27 -3.23 -9.25 9.27
CA SER A 27 -2.53 -10.08 10.26
C SER A 27 -1.43 -10.94 9.62
N LEU A 28 -1.63 -11.45 8.40
CA LEU A 28 -0.63 -12.23 7.66
C LEU A 28 0.59 -11.38 7.28
N LEU A 29 0.37 -10.13 6.86
CA LEU A 29 1.46 -9.18 6.63
C LEU A 29 2.28 -8.95 7.89
N GLY A 30 1.60 -8.64 9.01
CA GLY A 30 2.27 -8.42 10.30
C GLY A 30 3.03 -9.64 10.77
N GLN A 31 2.46 -10.84 10.65
CA GLN A 31 3.10 -12.10 10.99
C GLN A 31 4.32 -12.37 10.09
N PHE A 32 4.16 -12.20 8.78
CA PHE A 32 5.25 -12.38 7.82
C PHE A 32 6.47 -11.53 8.17
N LEU A 33 6.28 -10.25 8.51
CA LEU A 33 7.39 -9.38 8.91
C LEU A 33 8.00 -9.80 10.24
N ARG A 34 7.19 -10.12 11.27
CA ARG A 34 7.70 -10.58 12.60
C ARG A 34 8.53 -11.85 12.49
N ASP A 35 8.20 -12.75 11.58
CA ASP A 35 8.90 -14.02 11.39
C ASP A 35 10.26 -13.87 10.68
N ARG A 36 10.58 -12.69 10.16
CA ARG A 36 11.86 -12.46 9.48
C ARG A 36 13.00 -12.31 10.46
N GLN A 37 14.03 -13.11 10.24
CA GLN A 37 15.25 -13.09 11.04
C GLN A 37 16.45 -12.66 10.20
N LYS A 38 17.43 -12.06 10.87
CA LYS A 38 18.76 -11.81 10.33
C LYS A 38 19.56 -13.12 10.30
N GLU A 39 20.69 -13.14 9.62
CA GLU A 39 21.57 -14.31 9.54
C GLU A 39 22.01 -14.84 10.91
N ASN A 40 22.10 -13.97 11.91
CA ASN A 40 22.44 -14.32 13.29
C ASN A 40 21.25 -14.80 14.15
N GLY A 41 20.07 -14.99 13.55
CA GLY A 41 18.85 -15.42 14.25
C GLY A 41 18.09 -14.30 14.99
N ALA A 42 18.61 -13.09 15.07
CA ALA A 42 17.90 -11.97 15.68
C ALA A 42 16.72 -11.50 14.81
N ALA A 43 15.67 -10.95 15.45
CA ALA A 43 14.54 -10.38 14.73
C ALA A 43 15.00 -9.29 13.77
N MET A 44 14.48 -9.31 12.53
CA MET A 44 14.73 -8.27 11.54
C MET A 44 13.83 -7.07 11.75
N PHE A 45 12.57 -7.30 12.13
CA PHE A 45 11.56 -6.27 12.32
C PHE A 45 10.92 -6.35 13.71
N GLU A 46 10.56 -5.19 14.25
CA GLU A 46 9.67 -5.01 15.38
C GLU A 46 8.39 -4.36 14.86
N VAL A 47 7.27 -5.09 14.85
CA VAL A 47 6.03 -4.68 14.15
C VAL A 47 4.96 -4.31 15.15
N THR A 48 4.54 -3.05 15.12
CA THR A 48 3.34 -2.54 15.79
C THR A 48 2.20 -2.48 14.80
N MET A 49 1.04 -3.03 15.18
CA MET A 49 -0.17 -3.04 14.36
C MET A 49 -1.28 -2.33 15.12
N ARG A 50 -1.91 -1.34 14.50
CA ARG A 50 -2.99 -0.61 15.16
C ARG A 50 -3.98 0.02 14.19
N ASP A 51 -5.19 0.17 14.67
CA ASP A 51 -6.20 1.05 14.09
C ASP A 51 -6.07 2.45 14.69
N ARG A 52 -6.73 3.40 14.10
CA ARG A 52 -6.89 4.74 14.62
C ARG A 52 -7.69 4.74 15.92
N GLU A 53 -7.38 5.67 16.85
CA GLU A 53 -8.05 5.75 18.17
C GLU A 53 -9.47 6.29 18.06
N THR A 54 -9.63 7.52 17.63
CA THR A 54 -10.93 8.21 17.64
C THR A 54 -11.18 8.92 16.31
N ARG A 55 -12.36 8.69 15.72
CA ARG A 55 -12.80 9.40 14.52
C ARG A 55 -12.94 10.90 14.80
N GLY A 56 -12.44 11.74 13.89
CA GLY A 56 -12.61 13.18 13.95
C GLY A 56 -11.73 13.92 14.99
N SER A 57 -10.90 13.19 15.76
CA SER A 57 -9.93 13.77 16.69
C SER A 57 -8.51 13.38 16.30
N PRO A 58 -7.48 14.16 16.64
CA PRO A 58 -6.09 13.75 16.42
C PRO A 58 -5.80 12.39 17.07
N ASP A 59 -5.12 11.54 16.34
CA ASP A 59 -4.62 10.27 16.87
C ASP A 59 -3.31 10.52 17.60
N SER A 60 -3.16 10.01 18.83
CA SER A 60 -2.02 10.31 19.69
C SER A 60 -0.68 9.89 19.09
N VAL A 61 -0.66 8.79 18.31
CA VAL A 61 0.56 8.30 17.65
C VAL A 61 0.81 9.03 16.35
N LEU A 62 -0.23 9.20 15.49
CA LEU A 62 -0.06 9.82 14.17
C LEU A 62 0.30 11.31 14.29
N ALA A 63 -0.33 12.04 15.19
CA ALA A 63 -0.05 13.47 15.41
C ALA A 63 1.37 13.74 15.94
N ALA A 64 1.98 12.76 16.61
CA ALA A 64 3.34 12.81 17.18
C ALA A 64 4.27 11.75 16.55
N LEU A 65 4.01 11.33 15.30
CA LEU A 65 4.74 10.22 14.67
C LEU A 65 6.23 10.53 14.52
N ASP A 66 6.59 11.77 14.31
CA ASP A 66 7.98 12.25 14.27
C ASP A 66 8.75 12.07 15.59
N GLU A 67 8.07 11.84 16.71
CA GLU A 67 8.65 11.59 18.04
C GLU A 67 8.61 10.11 18.43
N SER A 68 7.98 9.25 17.64
CA SER A 68 7.61 7.87 18.00
C SER A 68 8.76 6.87 18.01
N GLY A 69 9.87 7.15 17.36
CA GLY A 69 10.98 6.20 17.23
C GLY A 69 10.75 5.06 16.21
N PHE A 70 9.66 5.04 15.42
CA PHE A 70 9.52 4.16 14.28
C PHE A 70 10.50 4.52 13.17
N ASP A 71 10.98 3.51 12.43
CA ASP A 71 11.80 3.69 11.23
C ASP A 71 10.91 3.92 10.00
N GLU A 72 9.74 3.26 9.97
CA GLU A 72 8.79 3.35 8.86
C GLU A 72 7.33 3.17 9.32
N MET A 73 6.41 3.71 8.54
CA MET A 73 4.96 3.51 8.68
C MET A 73 4.34 3.07 7.36
N TRP A 74 3.45 2.08 7.44
CA TRP A 74 2.58 1.62 6.36
C TRP A 74 1.15 2.04 6.68
N LEU A 75 0.64 2.99 5.91
CA LEU A 75 -0.70 3.55 6.10
C LEU A 75 -1.67 2.90 5.10
N PHE A 76 -2.61 2.15 5.64
CA PHE A 76 -3.74 1.59 4.89
C PHE A 76 -4.92 2.54 5.02
N ALA A 77 -5.11 3.40 4.01
CA ALA A 77 -6.20 4.37 4.01
C ALA A 77 -7.48 3.71 3.51
N VAL A 78 -8.33 3.36 4.45
CA VAL A 78 -9.59 2.62 4.26
C VAL A 78 -10.82 3.43 4.64
N ASP A 79 -10.65 4.74 4.88
CA ASP A 79 -11.71 5.68 5.24
C ASP A 79 -12.42 6.27 4.01
N VAL A 80 -13.52 6.97 4.24
CA VAL A 80 -14.32 7.67 3.22
C VAL A 80 -14.16 9.21 3.31
N GLY A 81 -12.96 9.68 3.66
CA GLY A 81 -12.64 11.10 3.78
C GLY A 81 -12.61 11.64 5.21
N ASP A 82 -12.79 10.79 6.22
CA ASP A 82 -12.89 11.15 7.63
C ASP A 82 -11.85 10.43 8.51
N GLY A 83 -10.83 9.86 7.88
CA GLY A 83 -9.76 9.12 8.54
C GLY A 83 -8.75 10.06 9.23
N LEU A 84 -7.89 10.71 8.47
CA LEU A 84 -6.84 11.56 9.01
C LEU A 84 -7.33 12.97 9.35
N THR A 85 -6.87 13.53 10.47
CA THR A 85 -7.04 14.93 10.81
C THR A 85 -5.84 15.76 10.34
N ALA A 86 -5.97 17.08 10.35
CA ALA A 86 -4.86 17.99 10.03
C ALA A 86 -3.63 17.79 10.95
N ALA A 87 -3.85 17.43 12.21
CA ALA A 87 -2.77 17.16 13.15
C ALA A 87 -2.04 15.85 12.81
N ASP A 88 -2.79 14.78 12.44
CA ASP A 88 -2.22 13.51 11.98
C ASP A 88 -1.37 13.74 10.72
N CYS A 89 -1.91 14.47 9.77
CA CYS A 89 -1.23 14.86 8.55
C CYS A 89 0.08 15.61 8.80
N ALA A 90 0.07 16.53 9.74
CA ALA A 90 1.26 17.30 10.13
C ALA A 90 2.31 16.39 10.78
N GLY A 91 1.92 15.49 11.68
CA GLY A 91 2.82 14.53 12.34
C GLY A 91 3.47 13.58 11.33
N ILE A 92 2.68 12.99 10.42
CA ILE A 92 3.19 12.10 9.36
C ILE A 92 4.14 12.86 8.41
N SER A 93 3.79 14.10 8.04
CA SER A 93 4.65 14.92 7.17
C SER A 93 5.99 15.27 7.86
N ARG A 94 6.00 15.57 9.16
CA ARG A 94 7.23 15.78 9.92
C ARG A 94 8.06 14.51 10.03
N PHE A 95 7.38 13.35 10.23
CA PHE A 95 8.04 12.04 10.26
C PHE A 95 8.80 11.77 8.95
N ARG A 96 8.17 11.99 7.79
CA ARG A 96 8.85 11.82 6.50
C ARG A 96 10.01 12.80 6.34
N ARG A 97 9.83 14.10 6.71
CA ARG A 97 10.91 15.10 6.64
C ARG A 97 12.13 14.76 7.49
N ARG A 98 11.97 14.09 8.63
CA ARG A 98 13.10 13.60 9.42
C ARG A 98 13.74 12.32 8.87
N GLY A 99 13.29 11.82 7.74
CA GLY A 99 13.85 10.65 7.06
C GLY A 99 13.09 9.34 7.28
N GLY A 100 11.94 9.36 7.97
CA GLY A 100 11.08 8.18 8.15
C GLY A 100 10.52 7.67 6.83
N GLY A 101 10.47 6.34 6.66
CA GLY A 101 9.92 5.70 5.47
C GLY A 101 8.40 5.62 5.50
N LEU A 102 7.74 5.85 4.36
CA LEU A 102 6.28 5.73 4.25
C LEU A 102 5.86 4.80 3.13
N LEU A 103 4.93 3.88 3.41
CA LEU A 103 4.08 3.28 2.39
C LEU A 103 2.65 3.79 2.64
N VAL A 104 2.01 4.32 1.60
CA VAL A 104 0.64 4.83 1.67
C VAL A 104 -0.19 4.14 0.61
N THR A 105 -1.29 3.53 1.02
CA THR A 105 -2.24 2.88 0.11
C THR A 105 -3.58 3.59 0.18
N ARG A 106 -4.38 3.37 -0.84
CA ARG A 106 -5.77 3.80 -0.94
C ARG A 106 -6.61 2.69 -1.56
N ASP A 107 -7.79 2.99 -2.11
CA ASP A 107 -8.58 2.07 -2.92
C ASP A 107 -9.41 2.85 -3.96
N HIS A 108 -10.48 2.27 -4.50
CA HIS A 108 -11.32 2.90 -5.53
C HIS A 108 -11.98 4.22 -5.10
N MET A 109 -12.44 5.00 -6.07
CA MET A 109 -13.19 6.26 -5.87
C MET A 109 -12.54 7.18 -4.84
N ASP A 110 -13.23 7.39 -3.73
CA ASP A 110 -12.84 8.24 -2.62
C ASP A 110 -12.42 7.45 -1.36
N LEU A 111 -12.24 6.13 -1.47
CA LEU A 111 -11.73 5.34 -0.35
C LEU A 111 -10.27 5.73 -0.06
N GLY A 112 -10.00 6.15 1.17
CA GLY A 112 -8.73 6.71 1.60
C GLY A 112 -8.60 8.21 1.33
N SER A 113 -9.68 8.92 0.98
CA SER A 113 -9.60 10.33 0.59
C SER A 113 -9.29 11.30 1.74
N SER A 114 -9.10 10.83 2.99
CA SER A 114 -8.50 11.63 4.05
C SER A 114 -6.98 11.86 3.88
N ILE A 115 -6.31 11.10 2.97
CA ILE A 115 -4.89 11.30 2.66
C ILE A 115 -4.67 12.76 2.26
N CYS A 116 -3.86 13.45 3.04
CA CYS A 116 -3.41 14.81 2.80
C CYS A 116 -2.03 14.82 2.12
N ASP A 117 -1.30 15.92 2.20
CA ASP A 117 0.02 16.05 1.58
C ASP A 117 1.03 14.97 2.01
N LEU A 118 1.08 14.61 3.30
CA LEU A 118 1.98 13.61 3.88
C LEU A 118 3.45 13.79 3.44
N GLY A 119 3.91 15.05 3.33
CA GLY A 119 5.24 15.39 2.86
C GLY A 119 5.43 15.16 1.36
N GLY A 120 4.38 15.35 0.57
CA GLY A 120 4.35 15.27 -0.89
C GLY A 120 3.83 13.94 -1.46
N ILE A 121 3.82 12.84 -0.68
CA ILE A 121 3.35 11.54 -1.19
C ILE A 121 1.83 11.55 -1.50
N GLY A 122 1.07 12.37 -0.80
CA GLY A 122 -0.38 12.48 -1.02
C GLY A 122 -0.75 12.98 -2.42
N GLU A 123 0.14 13.72 -3.07
CA GLU A 123 -0.07 14.22 -4.45
C GLU A 123 -0.15 13.09 -5.47
N ALA A 124 0.47 11.94 -5.18
CA ALA A 124 0.42 10.77 -6.06
C ALA A 124 -0.94 10.08 -6.09
N HIS A 125 -1.84 10.34 -5.13
CA HIS A 125 -3.12 9.66 -5.01
C HIS A 125 -4.24 10.48 -5.64
N HIS A 126 -4.87 9.94 -6.67
CA HIS A 126 -5.99 10.58 -7.36
C HIS A 126 -7.33 9.99 -6.92
N PHE A 127 -8.29 10.85 -6.61
CA PHE A 127 -9.61 10.50 -6.09
C PHE A 127 -10.73 11.01 -7.01
N HIS A 128 -11.93 10.47 -6.85
CA HIS A 128 -13.09 10.91 -7.61
C HIS A 128 -13.45 12.38 -7.32
N SER A 129 -13.51 12.76 -6.05
CA SER A 129 -13.95 14.07 -5.62
C SER A 129 -12.85 15.13 -5.52
N ARG A 130 -11.57 14.70 -5.48
CA ARG A 130 -10.43 15.62 -5.25
C ARG A 130 -9.15 15.09 -5.88
N ASN A 131 -8.19 15.99 -6.12
CA ASN A 131 -6.90 15.67 -6.75
C ASN A 131 -7.06 14.71 -7.95
N GLN A 132 -8.03 15.01 -8.82
CA GLN A 132 -8.33 14.16 -9.97
C GLN A 132 -7.13 14.03 -10.89
N ASN A 133 -6.91 12.84 -11.46
CA ASN A 133 -5.82 12.65 -12.42
C ASN A 133 -5.98 13.63 -13.59
N PRO A 134 -4.97 14.47 -13.90
CA PRO A 134 -5.03 15.42 -15.01
C PRO A 134 -5.17 14.72 -16.37
N ASP A 135 -4.64 13.50 -16.52
CA ASP A 135 -4.90 12.66 -17.69
C ASP A 135 -6.30 12.04 -17.62
N VAL A 136 -7.24 12.65 -18.32
CA VAL A 136 -8.63 12.18 -18.40
C VAL A 136 -8.71 10.73 -18.90
N SER A 137 -7.74 10.28 -19.68
CA SER A 137 -7.70 8.89 -20.14
C SER A 137 -7.52 7.89 -19.01
N GLN A 138 -6.95 8.28 -17.86
CA GLN A 138 -6.79 7.44 -16.68
C GLN A 138 -8.06 7.36 -15.80
N ARG A 139 -9.07 8.16 -16.08
CA ARG A 139 -10.35 8.15 -15.36
C ARG A 139 -11.23 6.99 -15.82
N ALA A 140 -10.76 5.75 -15.57
CA ALA A 140 -11.46 4.55 -16.00
C ALA A 140 -12.55 4.12 -15.01
N VAL A 141 -13.62 3.55 -15.54
CA VAL A 141 -14.70 2.88 -14.80
C VAL A 141 -14.72 1.44 -15.29
N ASP A 142 -14.12 0.55 -14.52
CA ASP A 142 -13.86 -0.85 -14.88
C ASP A 142 -14.65 -1.85 -14.03
N ASP A 143 -15.66 -1.38 -13.29
CA ASP A 143 -16.42 -2.26 -12.43
C ASP A 143 -17.51 -3.03 -13.20
N PRO A 144 -17.37 -4.34 -13.39
CA PRO A 144 -18.40 -5.17 -14.01
C PRO A 144 -19.48 -5.63 -13.00
N PHE A 145 -19.31 -5.40 -11.70
CA PHE A 145 -20.17 -5.95 -10.64
C PHE A 145 -21.01 -4.88 -9.96
N THR A 146 -20.43 -3.71 -9.67
CA THR A 146 -21.03 -2.67 -8.85
C THR A 146 -21.04 -1.33 -9.60
N THR A 147 -22.11 -1.06 -10.34
CA THR A 147 -22.24 0.14 -11.18
C THR A 147 -22.22 1.47 -10.41
N SER A 148 -22.34 1.43 -9.09
CA SER A 148 -22.21 2.58 -8.20
C SER A 148 -20.76 2.99 -7.96
N ILE A 149 -19.78 2.12 -8.24
CA ILE A 149 -18.35 2.46 -8.12
C ILE A 149 -17.92 3.21 -9.38
N SER A 150 -17.57 4.47 -9.21
CA SER A 150 -17.05 5.34 -10.26
C SER A 150 -15.51 5.26 -10.29
N TRP A 151 -14.88 6.03 -11.19
CA TRP A 151 -13.42 6.11 -11.24
C TRP A 151 -12.84 6.85 -10.00
N PRO A 152 -11.56 6.65 -9.66
CA PRO A 152 -10.68 5.63 -10.21
C PRO A 152 -11.12 4.24 -9.77
N ASN A 153 -11.11 3.34 -10.73
CA ASN A 153 -11.56 1.98 -10.54
C ASN A 153 -10.96 1.11 -11.67
N PHE A 154 -9.84 0.43 -11.41
CA PHE A 154 -9.18 -0.47 -12.37
C PHE A 154 -9.35 -1.91 -11.91
N HIS A 155 -9.94 -2.73 -12.74
CA HIS A 155 -10.22 -4.13 -12.44
C HIS A 155 -9.02 -5.03 -12.80
N SER A 156 -8.14 -5.33 -11.86
CA SER A 156 -6.99 -6.21 -12.09
C SER A 156 -7.33 -7.70 -11.97
N GLY A 157 -8.46 -8.05 -11.38
CA GLY A 157 -8.96 -9.41 -11.18
C GLY A 157 -9.76 -9.54 -9.90
N ALA A 158 -10.26 -10.75 -9.62
CA ALA A 158 -11.02 -11.04 -8.40
C ALA A 158 -10.12 -11.08 -7.15
N ASN A 159 -10.66 -10.76 -5.98
CA ASN A 159 -9.98 -11.02 -4.71
C ASN A 159 -9.59 -12.51 -4.61
N GLY A 160 -8.41 -12.82 -4.11
CA GLY A 160 -7.88 -14.19 -4.04
C GLY A 160 -7.26 -14.71 -5.35
N ASP A 161 -7.24 -13.90 -6.41
CA ASP A 161 -6.42 -14.10 -7.58
C ASP A 161 -5.15 -13.24 -7.54
N PHE A 162 -4.29 -13.39 -8.56
CA PHE A 162 -3.11 -12.55 -8.77
C PHE A 162 -3.15 -11.91 -10.16
N GLN A 163 -2.45 -10.79 -10.28
CA GLN A 163 -2.18 -10.09 -11.53
C GLN A 163 -0.71 -10.17 -11.91
N GLU A 164 -0.42 -10.19 -13.20
CA GLU A 164 0.92 -9.93 -13.70
C GLU A 164 1.20 -8.43 -13.67
N ILE A 165 2.33 -8.06 -13.06
CA ILE A 165 2.78 -6.68 -13.01
C ILE A 165 3.94 -6.46 -13.99
N ARG A 166 4.00 -5.27 -14.54
CA ARG A 166 5.13 -4.83 -15.37
C ARG A 166 5.99 -3.88 -14.56
N ALA A 167 7.20 -4.33 -14.18
CA ALA A 167 8.20 -3.44 -13.61
C ALA A 167 8.65 -2.39 -14.65
N ILE A 168 8.62 -1.11 -14.26
CA ILE A 168 9.05 0.00 -15.13
C ILE A 168 10.57 0.17 -15.01
N ALA A 169 11.24 0.21 -16.16
CA ALA A 169 12.70 0.38 -16.22
C ALA A 169 13.14 1.81 -15.84
N PRO A 170 14.27 1.96 -15.11
CA PRO A 170 15.10 0.93 -14.53
C PRO A 170 14.38 0.24 -13.36
N ILE A 171 14.57 -1.10 -13.18
CA ILE A 171 13.90 -1.87 -12.15
C ILE A 171 14.26 -1.30 -10.78
N HIS A 172 13.23 -0.82 -10.07
CA HIS A 172 13.39 -0.28 -8.72
C HIS A 172 13.78 -1.38 -7.71
N PRO A 173 14.59 -1.10 -6.68
CA PRO A 173 15.00 -2.09 -5.67
C PRO A 173 13.85 -2.88 -5.05
N VAL A 174 12.69 -2.27 -4.78
CA VAL A 174 11.53 -2.94 -4.20
C VAL A 174 10.89 -4.00 -5.12
N LEU A 175 11.16 -3.94 -6.42
CA LEU A 175 10.65 -4.89 -7.41
C LEU A 175 11.68 -5.94 -7.84
N ARG A 176 12.89 -5.91 -7.28
CA ARG A 176 13.93 -6.87 -7.67
C ARG A 176 13.66 -8.27 -7.15
N ASP A 177 13.83 -9.23 -8.01
CA ASP A 177 13.92 -10.64 -7.66
C ASP A 177 15.08 -11.31 -8.40
N PRO A 178 16.22 -11.56 -7.72
CA PRO A 178 17.37 -12.23 -8.32
C PRO A 178 17.09 -13.66 -8.81
N GLN A 179 15.99 -14.28 -8.37
CA GLN A 179 15.58 -15.62 -8.76
C GLN A 179 14.66 -15.63 -10.00
N SER A 180 14.17 -14.45 -10.40
CA SER A 180 13.37 -14.29 -11.62
C SER A 180 14.27 -14.16 -12.85
N PRO A 181 13.94 -14.81 -13.99
CA PRO A 181 14.68 -14.62 -15.24
C PRO A 181 14.73 -13.16 -15.71
N SER A 182 13.72 -12.37 -15.42
CA SER A 182 13.67 -10.94 -15.72
C SER A 182 14.40 -10.06 -14.70
N GLY A 183 14.85 -10.62 -13.57
CA GLY A 183 15.39 -9.87 -12.44
C GLY A 183 14.35 -9.09 -11.66
N ALA A 184 13.06 -9.25 -11.99
CA ALA A 184 11.94 -8.53 -11.37
C ALA A 184 10.84 -9.48 -10.89
N LEU A 185 10.07 -9.02 -9.91
CA LEU A 185 8.82 -9.63 -9.49
C LEU A 185 7.81 -9.63 -10.64
N ARG A 186 6.96 -10.66 -10.69
CA ARG A 186 5.94 -10.80 -11.73
C ARG A 186 4.53 -10.62 -11.23
N PHE A 187 4.27 -10.94 -9.96
CA PHE A 187 2.91 -11.08 -9.45
C PHE A 187 2.67 -10.24 -8.21
N LEU A 188 1.47 -9.65 -8.13
CA LEU A 188 0.85 -9.11 -6.92
C LEU A 188 -0.59 -9.63 -6.84
N PRO A 189 -1.24 -9.60 -5.65
CA PRO A 189 -2.66 -9.90 -5.54
C PRO A 189 -3.51 -9.01 -6.45
N CYS A 190 -4.64 -9.52 -6.91
CA CYS A 190 -5.63 -8.73 -7.64
C CYS A 190 -6.58 -7.99 -6.71
N HIS A 191 -7.22 -6.96 -7.27
CA HIS A 191 -8.44 -6.38 -6.72
C HIS A 191 -9.37 -5.93 -7.86
N PRO A 192 -10.71 -6.10 -7.75
CA PRO A 192 -11.64 -5.64 -8.77
C PRO A 192 -11.73 -4.11 -8.88
N HIS A 193 -11.23 -3.37 -7.89
CA HIS A 193 -11.43 -1.93 -7.76
C HIS A 193 -10.13 -1.20 -7.33
N GLU A 194 -9.06 -1.30 -8.11
CA GLU A 194 -7.82 -0.58 -7.78
C GLU A 194 -7.96 0.92 -8.02
N GLY A 195 -7.35 1.70 -7.13
CA GLY A 195 -7.31 3.14 -7.23
C GLY A 195 -6.29 3.66 -8.24
N ASP A 196 -6.22 4.97 -8.38
CA ASP A 196 -5.33 5.65 -9.32
C ASP A 196 -4.18 6.34 -8.57
N VAL A 197 -2.96 6.04 -9.01
CA VAL A 197 -1.73 6.67 -8.51
C VAL A 197 -0.85 7.10 -9.69
N ASP A 198 -0.22 8.29 -9.58
CA ASP A 198 0.72 8.76 -10.58
C ASP A 198 1.87 9.54 -9.93
N ALA A 199 2.98 9.67 -10.65
CA ALA A 199 4.15 10.37 -10.16
C ALA A 199 3.98 11.90 -10.31
N PRO A 200 3.95 12.67 -9.19
CA PRO A 200 3.87 14.13 -9.28
C PRO A 200 5.15 14.70 -9.90
N SER A 201 4.97 15.60 -10.89
CA SER A 201 6.08 16.13 -11.68
C SER A 201 7.02 17.09 -10.91
N ASN A 202 6.59 17.57 -9.74
CA ASN A 202 7.33 18.47 -8.85
C ASN A 202 8.12 17.73 -7.76
N GLN A 203 8.12 16.39 -7.77
CA GLN A 203 8.77 15.53 -6.79
C GLN A 203 9.81 14.63 -7.48
N ASP A 204 10.81 14.17 -6.70
CA ASP A 204 11.70 13.08 -7.15
C ASP A 204 10.97 11.75 -7.02
N ALA A 205 10.01 11.54 -7.91
CA ALA A 205 9.11 10.40 -7.89
C ALA A 205 8.96 9.79 -9.29
N ARG A 206 8.74 8.48 -9.34
CA ARG A 206 8.46 7.79 -10.60
C ARG A 206 7.53 6.60 -10.41
N VAL A 207 6.73 6.31 -11.42
CA VAL A 207 6.02 5.04 -11.52
C VAL A 207 7.02 3.91 -11.62
N ILE A 208 6.89 2.89 -10.78
CA ILE A 208 7.78 1.73 -10.74
C ILE A 208 7.10 0.44 -11.17
N ALA A 209 5.80 0.33 -11.02
CA ALA A 209 5.01 -0.83 -11.43
C ALA A 209 3.70 -0.42 -12.09
N ALA A 210 3.29 -1.16 -13.10
CA ALA A 210 2.01 -1.01 -13.77
C ALA A 210 1.31 -2.37 -13.92
N GLY A 211 -0.02 -2.35 -13.86
CA GLY A 211 -0.92 -3.45 -14.15
C GLY A 211 -1.68 -3.26 -15.46
N THR A 212 -2.58 -4.19 -15.74
CA THR A 212 -3.48 -4.12 -16.89
C THR A 212 -4.89 -4.50 -16.45
N SER A 213 -5.85 -3.62 -16.71
CA SER A 213 -7.25 -3.89 -16.45
C SER A 213 -7.72 -5.10 -17.28
N LYS A 214 -8.36 -6.07 -16.64
CA LYS A 214 -8.94 -7.25 -17.31
C LYS A 214 -10.25 -6.91 -18.03
N VAL A 215 -10.85 -5.77 -17.74
CA VAL A 215 -12.10 -5.31 -18.38
C VAL A 215 -11.81 -4.52 -19.64
N THR A 216 -10.92 -3.54 -19.54
CA THR A 216 -10.66 -2.59 -20.63
C THR A 216 -9.37 -2.86 -21.39
N GLY A 217 -8.48 -3.68 -20.87
CA GLY A 217 -7.13 -3.90 -21.42
C GLY A 217 -6.17 -2.72 -21.22
N ARG A 218 -6.60 -1.67 -20.49
CA ARG A 218 -5.80 -0.47 -20.25
C ARG A 218 -4.72 -0.73 -19.21
N SER A 219 -3.56 -0.15 -19.43
CA SER A 219 -2.52 -0.09 -18.39
C SER A 219 -2.91 0.94 -17.33
N PHE A 220 -2.65 0.62 -16.07
CA PHE A 220 -2.77 1.52 -14.94
C PHE A 220 -1.56 1.42 -14.02
N ASN A 221 -1.30 2.46 -13.24
CA ASN A 221 -0.16 2.48 -12.34
C ASN A 221 -0.52 1.76 -11.03
N ILE A 222 0.39 0.90 -10.56
CA ILE A 222 0.25 0.16 -9.30
C ILE A 222 1.03 0.84 -8.17
N ALA A 223 2.24 1.28 -8.45
CA ALA A 223 3.13 1.84 -7.43
C ALA A 223 3.99 2.98 -7.96
N VAL A 224 4.11 4.02 -7.15
CA VAL A 224 4.99 5.17 -7.35
C VAL A 224 6.02 5.20 -6.23
N ALA A 225 7.30 5.26 -6.57
CA ALA A 225 8.38 5.44 -5.61
C ALA A 225 8.82 6.89 -5.55
N PHE A 226 9.04 7.39 -4.34
CA PHE A 226 9.65 8.67 -4.02
C PHE A 226 11.03 8.40 -3.46
N GLU A 227 12.07 8.79 -4.19
CA GLU A 227 13.44 8.57 -3.76
C GLU A 227 13.77 9.43 -2.53
N PRO A 228 14.55 8.89 -1.56
CA PRO A 228 14.96 9.67 -0.40
C PRO A 228 15.95 10.77 -0.79
N ASN A 229 15.80 11.94 -0.17
CA ASN A 229 16.73 13.05 -0.33
C ASN A 229 17.09 13.69 1.04
N ALA A 230 17.71 14.88 1.04
CA ALA A 230 18.08 15.57 2.27
C ALA A 230 16.88 16.07 3.10
N GLU A 231 15.73 16.23 2.45
CA GLU A 231 14.52 16.84 3.04
C GLU A 231 13.41 15.85 3.33
N ALA A 232 13.49 14.61 2.78
CA ALA A 232 12.43 13.62 2.91
C ALA A 232 12.94 12.18 2.87
N GLY A 233 12.34 11.32 3.71
CA GLY A 233 12.52 9.87 3.67
C GLY A 233 11.93 9.24 2.42
N PRO A 234 12.31 7.97 2.13
CA PRO A 234 11.76 7.22 1.01
C PRO A 234 10.25 6.98 1.19
N ALA A 235 9.51 6.94 0.08
CA ALA A 235 8.10 6.60 0.18
C ALA A 235 7.58 5.83 -1.05
N ILE A 236 6.53 5.03 -0.83
CA ILE A 236 5.78 4.32 -1.86
C ILE A 236 4.31 4.72 -1.77
N ALA A 237 3.73 5.21 -2.86
CA ALA A 237 2.30 5.32 -3.05
C ALA A 237 1.80 4.08 -3.81
N GLN A 238 0.73 3.43 -3.32
CA GLN A 238 0.22 2.16 -3.85
C GLN A 238 -1.27 2.30 -4.21
N SER A 239 -1.69 1.69 -5.33
CA SER A 239 -3.04 1.78 -5.88
C SER A 239 -4.12 1.22 -4.95
N THR A 240 -3.84 0.15 -4.22
CA THR A 240 -4.81 -0.49 -3.32
C THR A 240 -4.14 -1.09 -2.08
N PHE A 241 -4.87 -1.10 -0.95
CA PHE A 241 -4.46 -1.81 0.25
C PHE A 241 -4.69 -3.34 0.13
N HIS A 242 -5.49 -3.78 -0.83
CA HIS A 242 -5.80 -5.19 -1.03
C HIS A 242 -4.58 -6.03 -1.39
N HIS A 243 -3.51 -5.44 -1.90
CA HIS A 243 -2.25 -6.15 -2.09
C HIS A 243 -1.66 -6.70 -0.78
N PHE A 244 -2.09 -6.17 0.37
CA PHE A 244 -1.58 -6.49 1.71
C PHE A 244 -2.62 -7.13 2.63
N ALA A 245 -3.91 -7.14 2.22
CA ALA A 245 -5.01 -7.69 3.01
C ALA A 245 -4.97 -9.22 3.06
N ASP A 246 -5.25 -9.78 4.22
CA ASP A 246 -5.25 -11.22 4.49
C ASP A 246 -6.11 -11.99 3.50
N TYR A 247 -7.32 -11.48 3.19
CA TYR A 247 -8.27 -12.10 2.28
C TYR A 247 -7.71 -12.32 0.86
N ASN A 248 -6.83 -11.43 0.40
CA ASN A 248 -6.19 -11.55 -0.91
C ASN A 248 -5.01 -12.54 -0.91
N TRP A 249 -4.43 -12.84 0.25
CA TRP A 249 -3.37 -13.84 0.41
C TRP A 249 -3.94 -15.23 0.71
N ASP A 250 -5.00 -15.28 1.52
CA ASP A 250 -5.69 -16.49 1.97
C ASP A 250 -7.19 -16.21 2.19
N LEU A 251 -8.03 -16.69 1.28
CA LEU A 251 -9.48 -16.54 1.36
C LEU A 251 -10.09 -17.10 2.65
N GLY A 252 -9.43 -18.07 3.28
CA GLY A 252 -9.87 -18.65 4.55
C GLY A 252 -9.88 -17.66 5.71
N ARG A 253 -9.24 -16.51 5.57
CA ARG A 253 -9.25 -15.42 6.57
C ARG A 253 -10.51 -14.59 6.56
N GLY A 254 -11.32 -14.68 5.48
CA GLY A 254 -12.55 -13.93 5.35
C GLY A 254 -12.35 -12.43 5.10
N CYS A 255 -13.42 -11.78 4.72
CA CYS A 255 -13.49 -10.34 4.42
C CYS A 255 -14.66 -9.69 5.17
N PRO A 256 -14.79 -8.36 5.17
CA PRO A 256 -16.00 -7.69 5.64
C PRO A 256 -17.25 -8.18 4.89
N SER A 257 -18.40 -8.17 5.56
CA SER A 257 -19.66 -8.72 5.03
C SER A 257 -20.20 -7.97 3.80
N PHE A 258 -19.79 -6.72 3.61
CA PHE A 258 -20.17 -5.91 2.46
C PHE A 258 -19.38 -6.25 1.18
N VAL A 259 -18.30 -7.05 1.27
CA VAL A 259 -17.56 -7.55 0.10
C VAL A 259 -18.34 -8.71 -0.49
N SER A 260 -19.10 -8.43 -1.54
CA SER A 260 -20.04 -9.38 -2.14
C SER A 260 -19.56 -10.01 -3.44
N GLU A 261 -18.46 -9.53 -4.03
CA GLU A 261 -17.87 -10.05 -5.25
C GLU A 261 -17.34 -11.48 -5.03
N ARG A 262 -17.64 -12.32 -5.99
CA ARG A 262 -17.17 -13.71 -5.95
C ARG A 262 -15.65 -13.75 -6.02
N PRO A 263 -14.95 -14.32 -5.02
CA PRO A 263 -13.51 -14.42 -5.06
C PRO A 263 -13.03 -15.44 -6.10
N GLY A 264 -11.81 -15.24 -6.58
CA GLY A 264 -11.03 -16.24 -7.28
C GLY A 264 -10.34 -17.21 -6.32
N ASN A 265 -9.38 -17.98 -6.81
CA ASN A 265 -8.54 -18.86 -5.98
C ASN A 265 -7.16 -19.10 -6.61
N ALA A 266 -6.76 -18.28 -7.56
CA ALA A 266 -5.51 -18.49 -8.29
C ALA A 266 -4.29 -18.27 -7.38
N MET A 267 -4.37 -17.39 -6.38
CA MET A 267 -3.29 -17.20 -5.40
C MET A 267 -2.95 -18.50 -4.67
N ALA A 268 -3.95 -19.29 -4.27
CA ALA A 268 -3.75 -20.57 -3.58
C ALA A 268 -3.18 -21.67 -4.51
N ARG A 269 -3.39 -21.55 -5.83
CA ARG A 269 -2.94 -22.54 -6.83
C ARG A 269 -1.57 -22.22 -7.42
N GLU A 270 -1.11 -20.99 -7.32
CA GLU A 270 0.17 -20.53 -7.84
C GLU A 270 1.07 -20.01 -6.69
N PRO A 271 1.85 -20.90 -6.05
CA PRO A 271 2.70 -20.52 -4.91
C PRO A 271 3.66 -19.36 -5.23
N ARG A 272 4.05 -19.21 -6.49
CA ARG A 272 4.94 -18.14 -6.92
C ARG A 272 4.33 -16.77 -6.72
N ALA A 273 3.01 -16.61 -6.86
CA ALA A 273 2.33 -15.34 -6.67
C ALA A 273 2.44 -14.84 -5.22
N LEU A 274 2.25 -15.72 -4.25
CA LEU A 274 2.45 -15.37 -2.83
C LEU A 274 3.92 -15.10 -2.50
N ILE A 275 4.85 -15.88 -3.07
CA ILE A 275 6.30 -15.66 -2.89
C ILE A 275 6.69 -14.29 -3.44
N ASP A 276 6.22 -13.88 -4.60
CA ASP A 276 6.50 -12.57 -5.19
C ASP A 276 5.93 -11.45 -4.31
N THR A 277 4.69 -11.60 -3.84
CA THR A 277 4.05 -10.65 -2.92
C THR A 277 4.84 -10.48 -1.62
N GLN A 278 5.24 -11.59 -1.00
CA GLN A 278 6.05 -11.58 0.22
C GLN A 278 7.44 -10.97 -0.01
N ARG A 279 8.04 -11.22 -1.17
CA ARG A 279 9.31 -10.59 -1.54
C ARG A 279 9.15 -9.09 -1.75
N TYR A 280 8.06 -8.67 -2.39
CA TYR A 280 7.73 -7.24 -2.50
C TYR A 280 7.66 -6.59 -1.12
N VAL A 281 6.89 -7.16 -0.20
CA VAL A 281 6.77 -6.70 1.19
C VAL A 281 8.14 -6.56 1.85
N LEU A 282 8.98 -7.59 1.76
CA LEU A 282 10.31 -7.58 2.38
C LEU A 282 11.22 -6.51 1.77
N ASN A 283 11.20 -6.38 0.43
CA ASN A 283 12.00 -5.38 -0.26
C ASN A 283 11.56 -3.95 0.11
N VAL A 284 10.23 -3.69 0.17
CA VAL A 284 9.67 -2.41 0.58
C VAL A 284 10.11 -2.07 2.00
N ALA A 285 9.92 -2.97 2.97
CA ALA A 285 10.30 -2.72 4.36
C ALA A 285 11.81 -2.41 4.51
N ARG A 286 12.67 -3.16 3.80
CA ARG A 286 14.12 -2.89 3.85
C ARG A 286 14.49 -1.56 3.20
N TRP A 287 13.85 -1.23 2.07
CA TRP A 287 14.15 -0.01 1.34
C TRP A 287 13.65 1.24 2.09
N LEU A 288 12.45 1.20 2.66
CA LEU A 288 11.88 2.29 3.48
C LEU A 288 12.74 2.58 4.71
N ALA A 289 13.30 1.54 5.35
CA ALA A 289 14.21 1.71 6.47
C ALA A 289 15.65 2.10 6.05
N ARG A 290 15.93 2.27 4.74
CA ARG A 290 17.27 2.52 4.19
C ARG A 290 18.32 1.48 4.61
N ARG A 291 17.88 0.22 4.77
CA ARG A 291 18.76 -0.90 5.12
C ARG A 291 18.85 -1.87 3.94
N ALA A 292 19.97 -1.78 3.22
CA ALA A 292 20.30 -2.68 2.10
C ALA A 292 20.49 -4.13 2.56
#